data_468304a332f77adf8de4bafc2d5d9172
#
_entry.id   468304a332f77adf8de4bafc2d5d9172
#
_cell.length_a   1.000
_cell.length_b   1.000
_cell.length_c   1.000
_cell.angle_alpha   90.00
_cell.angle_beta   90.00
_cell.angle_gamma   90.00
#
_symmetry.space_group_name_H-M   'P 1'
#
loop_
_entity.id
_entity.type
_entity.pdbx_description
1 polymer ?
#
loop_
_entity_poly.entity_id
_entity_poly.type
_entity_poly.pdbx_seq_one_letter_code
_entity_poly.pdbx_strand_id
1 'polypeptide(L)'
;MMSDKLQSTLRNWHRLLSGDETSERVRRTLVTTLYAQPISLAVGALNGAVAAVVTAFFVPEPVVLAAVVAFILVAVARIVAAKALASRKSATTRFLEVVYELGAFSYSALFGVLGALTIIYPSPQSVEVMMVANALCYGTAISARNAGRPAIALGQMSLCFLPVFVACMIDGTIPMLAMGATLLFVMPAMASITLNVQRTLRKSISAAETSERLARKMEILAHTDVVTGLHNRAGLNEMLVTQLMSIAPHQPL
;
A
#
# COMPACT_ATOMS: atom_id res chain seq x y z
N MET A 1 -7.04 1.86 36.47
CA MET A 1 -5.99 0.92 36.00
C MET A 1 -6.32 0.17 34.71
N MET A 2 -7.55 -0.41 34.50
CA MET A 2 -7.94 -1.04 33.21
C MET A 2 -8.20 0.00 32.11
N SER A 3 -8.76 1.15 32.43
CA SER A 3 -8.99 2.29 31.52
C SER A 3 -7.71 2.87 30.93
N ASP A 4 -6.66 3.01 31.75
CA ASP A 4 -5.39 3.61 31.31
C ASP A 4 -4.61 2.70 30.34
N LYS A 5 -4.65 1.40 30.58
CA LYS A 5 -4.08 0.40 29.65
C LYS A 5 -4.82 0.40 28.31
N LEU A 6 -6.15 0.49 28.33
CA LEU A 6 -6.96 0.54 27.11
C LEU A 6 -6.69 1.83 26.33
N GLN A 7 -6.63 2.96 27.01
CA GLN A 7 -6.31 4.26 26.38
C GLN A 7 -4.87 4.33 25.87
N SER A 8 -3.91 3.74 26.57
CA SER A 8 -2.52 3.67 26.10
C SER A 8 -2.40 2.74 24.87
N THR A 9 -3.14 1.62 24.88
CA THR A 9 -3.20 0.71 23.74
C THR A 9 -3.85 1.40 22.54
N LEU A 10 -4.99 2.07 22.69
CA LEU A 10 -5.66 2.81 21.62
C LEU A 10 -4.79 3.96 21.06
N ARG A 11 -4.09 4.70 21.92
CA ARG A 11 -3.12 5.73 21.50
C ARG A 11 -1.96 5.12 20.71
N ASN A 12 -1.44 3.98 21.12
CA ASN A 12 -0.39 3.28 20.39
C ASN A 12 -0.88 2.75 19.04
N TRP A 13 -2.10 2.23 18.97
CA TRP A 13 -2.74 1.84 17.71
C TRP A 13 -2.96 3.05 16.80
N HIS A 14 -3.45 4.16 17.33
CA HIS A 14 -3.62 5.40 16.55
C HIS A 14 -2.28 5.91 16.00
N ARG A 15 -1.20 5.91 16.80
CA ARG A 15 0.15 6.29 16.32
C ARG A 15 0.70 5.33 15.27
N LEU A 16 0.48 4.02 15.44
CA LEU A 16 0.90 3.01 14.45
C LEU A 16 0.16 3.17 13.13
N LEU A 17 -1.13 3.51 13.18
CA LEU A 17 -1.98 3.68 12.01
C LEU A 17 -1.79 5.03 11.33
N SER A 18 -1.64 6.13 12.08
CA SER A 18 -1.55 7.49 11.54
C SER A 18 -0.17 7.85 10.96
N GLY A 19 0.89 7.15 11.38
CA GLY A 19 2.24 7.45 10.90
C GLY A 19 2.80 8.81 11.31
N ASP A 20 2.18 9.45 12.31
CA ASP A 20 2.38 10.86 12.70
C ASP A 20 3.80 11.21 13.24
N GLU A 21 4.57 10.21 13.65
CA GLU A 21 5.94 10.41 14.16
C GLU A 21 7.02 10.19 13.08
N THR A 22 6.61 9.99 11.83
CA THR A 22 7.55 9.74 10.73
C THR A 22 7.97 11.07 10.11
N SER A 23 9.28 11.29 9.92
CA SER A 23 9.78 12.47 9.21
C SER A 23 9.03 12.60 7.87
N GLU A 24 8.69 13.84 7.46
CA GLU A 24 7.95 14.11 6.20
C GLU A 24 8.67 13.45 4.99
N ARG A 25 9.97 13.30 5.05
CA ARG A 25 10.77 12.61 4.04
C ARG A 25 10.43 11.12 3.96
N VAL A 26 10.38 10.43 5.10
CA VAL A 26 10.01 9.00 5.17
C VAL A 26 8.55 8.81 4.77
N ARG A 27 7.65 9.69 5.23
CA ARG A 27 6.24 9.68 4.83
C ARG A 27 6.10 9.82 3.32
N ARG A 28 6.79 10.77 2.70
CA ARG A 28 6.78 10.97 1.25
C ARG A 28 7.30 9.75 0.51
N THR A 29 8.38 9.13 0.98
CA THR A 29 8.91 7.89 0.42
C THR A 29 7.88 6.78 0.48
N LEU A 30 7.23 6.56 1.62
CA LEU A 30 6.18 5.55 1.78
C LEU A 30 4.96 5.82 0.89
N VAL A 31 4.55 7.07 0.70
CA VAL A 31 3.44 7.43 -0.20
C VAL A 31 3.83 7.22 -1.67
N THR A 32 5.04 7.61 -2.07
CA THR A 32 5.50 7.42 -3.45
C THR A 32 5.64 5.95 -3.83
N THR A 33 5.97 5.06 -2.88
CA THR A 33 6.01 3.61 -3.14
C THR A 33 4.63 3.03 -3.50
N LEU A 34 3.53 3.64 -3.03
CA LEU A 34 2.17 3.22 -3.41
C LEU A 34 1.90 3.39 -4.91
N TYR A 35 2.54 4.38 -5.54
CA TYR A 35 2.44 4.66 -6.97
C TYR A 35 3.52 3.98 -7.82
N ALA A 36 4.54 3.40 -7.19
CA ALA A 36 5.70 2.84 -7.88
C ALA A 36 5.42 1.55 -8.67
N GLN A 37 4.27 0.90 -8.44
CA GLN A 37 3.92 -0.38 -9.07
C GLN A 37 2.61 -0.30 -9.89
N PRO A 38 2.55 0.47 -10.98
CA PRO A 38 1.34 0.63 -11.78
C PRO A 38 0.91 -0.68 -12.48
N ILE A 39 1.86 -1.54 -12.82
CA ILE A 39 1.59 -2.85 -13.44
C ILE A 39 0.81 -3.75 -12.47
N SER A 40 1.23 -3.85 -11.22
CA SER A 40 0.52 -4.65 -10.21
C SER A 40 -0.91 -4.14 -9.98
N LEU A 41 -1.11 -2.80 -10.03
CA LEU A 41 -2.44 -2.20 -9.95
C LEU A 41 -3.31 -2.57 -11.16
N ALA A 42 -2.73 -2.53 -12.37
CA ALA A 42 -3.43 -2.86 -13.61
C ALA A 42 -3.81 -4.35 -13.67
N VAL A 43 -2.90 -5.25 -13.29
CA VAL A 43 -3.17 -6.70 -13.24
C VAL A 43 -4.29 -7.01 -12.24
N GLY A 44 -4.24 -6.42 -11.04
CA GLY A 44 -5.32 -6.60 -10.05
C GLY A 44 -6.67 -6.05 -10.52
N ALA A 45 -6.66 -4.89 -11.20
CA ALA A 45 -7.86 -4.31 -11.77
C ALA A 45 -8.43 -5.15 -12.93
N LEU A 46 -7.58 -5.71 -13.79
CA LEU A 46 -7.99 -6.57 -14.88
C LEU A 46 -8.61 -7.87 -14.35
N ASN A 47 -7.96 -8.52 -13.38
CA ASN A 47 -8.51 -9.72 -12.75
C ASN A 47 -9.88 -9.45 -12.10
N GLY A 48 -10.01 -8.36 -11.37
CA GLY A 48 -11.29 -7.96 -10.77
C GLY A 48 -12.35 -7.64 -11.83
N ALA A 49 -11.98 -6.98 -12.93
CA ALA A 49 -12.90 -6.67 -14.03
C ALA A 49 -13.41 -7.93 -14.73
N VAL A 50 -12.55 -8.92 -14.97
CA VAL A 50 -12.96 -10.23 -15.52
C VAL A 50 -13.96 -10.89 -14.58
N ALA A 51 -13.67 -10.97 -13.29
CA ALA A 51 -14.59 -11.55 -12.31
C ALA A 51 -15.93 -10.80 -12.24
N ALA A 52 -15.91 -9.47 -12.28
CA ALA A 52 -17.11 -8.63 -12.29
C ALA A 52 -17.96 -8.85 -13.56
N VAL A 53 -17.33 -8.94 -14.73
CA VAL A 53 -18.04 -9.21 -16.01
C VAL A 53 -18.67 -10.60 -16.01
N VAL A 54 -17.95 -11.61 -15.53
CA VAL A 54 -18.51 -12.97 -15.38
C VAL A 54 -19.71 -12.94 -14.44
N THR A 55 -19.61 -12.22 -13.32
CA THR A 55 -20.73 -12.05 -12.38
C THR A 55 -21.94 -11.40 -13.05
N ALA A 56 -21.76 -10.31 -13.83
CA ALA A 56 -22.83 -9.66 -14.56
C ALA A 56 -23.53 -10.58 -15.57
N PHE A 57 -22.77 -11.50 -16.17
CA PHE A 57 -23.31 -12.44 -17.14
C PHE A 57 -24.21 -13.51 -16.49
N PHE A 58 -23.82 -14.00 -15.32
CA PHE A 58 -24.56 -15.07 -14.63
C PHE A 58 -25.63 -14.55 -13.65
N VAL A 59 -25.50 -13.30 -13.18
CA VAL A 59 -26.41 -12.65 -12.23
C VAL A 59 -26.88 -11.31 -12.82
N PRO A 60 -27.79 -11.32 -13.81
CA PRO A 60 -28.19 -10.11 -14.54
C PRO A 60 -29.18 -9.22 -13.77
N GLU A 61 -29.04 -9.15 -12.46
CA GLU A 61 -29.85 -8.28 -11.60
C GLU A 61 -29.43 -6.81 -11.75
N PRO A 62 -30.36 -5.84 -11.79
CA PRO A 62 -30.05 -4.43 -11.99
C PRO A 62 -29.05 -3.88 -10.96
N VAL A 63 -29.13 -4.33 -9.71
CA VAL A 63 -28.23 -3.93 -8.63
C VAL A 63 -26.81 -4.46 -8.87
N VAL A 64 -26.70 -5.72 -9.32
CA VAL A 64 -25.40 -6.34 -9.66
C VAL A 64 -24.78 -5.64 -10.86
N LEU A 65 -25.57 -5.38 -11.92
CA LEU A 65 -25.10 -4.66 -13.10
C LEU A 65 -24.60 -3.25 -12.76
N ALA A 66 -25.34 -2.51 -11.92
CA ALA A 66 -24.92 -1.20 -11.45
C ALA A 66 -23.63 -1.27 -10.64
N ALA A 67 -23.47 -2.27 -9.76
CA ALA A 67 -22.26 -2.48 -8.99
C ALA A 67 -21.06 -2.84 -9.87
N VAL A 68 -21.25 -3.67 -10.90
CA VAL A 68 -20.21 -4.01 -11.90
C VAL A 68 -19.76 -2.77 -12.68
N VAL A 69 -20.69 -1.97 -13.17
CA VAL A 69 -20.36 -0.72 -13.88
C VAL A 69 -19.59 0.23 -12.97
N ALA A 70 -20.06 0.46 -11.75
CA ALA A 70 -19.37 1.29 -10.76
C ALA A 70 -17.96 0.76 -10.46
N PHE A 71 -17.79 -0.55 -10.30
CA PHE A 71 -16.52 -1.20 -10.06
C PHE A 71 -15.52 -0.96 -11.20
N ILE A 72 -15.95 -1.16 -12.46
CA ILE A 72 -15.11 -0.94 -13.63
C ILE A 72 -14.71 0.53 -13.75
N LEU A 73 -15.64 1.46 -13.54
CA LEU A 73 -15.36 2.91 -13.56
C LEU A 73 -14.31 3.28 -12.51
N VAL A 74 -14.46 2.79 -11.29
CA VAL A 74 -13.48 3.03 -10.20
C VAL A 74 -12.13 2.38 -10.53
N ALA A 75 -12.10 1.17 -11.10
CA ALA A 75 -10.87 0.51 -11.52
C ALA A 75 -10.11 1.34 -12.57
N VAL A 76 -10.81 1.82 -13.59
CA VAL A 76 -10.22 2.68 -14.64
C VAL A 76 -9.75 4.01 -14.06
N ALA A 77 -10.59 4.71 -13.29
CA ALA A 77 -10.24 5.98 -12.65
C ALA A 77 -8.98 5.86 -11.78
N ARG A 78 -8.85 4.76 -11.04
CA ARG A 78 -7.70 4.44 -10.20
C ARG A 78 -6.39 4.29 -10.99
N ILE A 79 -6.46 3.58 -12.13
CA ILE A 79 -5.29 3.39 -13.01
C ILE A 79 -4.87 4.72 -13.65
N VAL A 80 -5.83 5.50 -14.13
CA VAL A 80 -5.60 6.82 -14.73
C VAL A 80 -4.99 7.77 -13.70
N ALA A 81 -5.57 7.84 -12.50
CA ALA A 81 -5.03 8.65 -11.41
C ALA A 81 -3.61 8.23 -11.03
N ALA A 82 -3.34 6.94 -10.91
CA ALA A 82 -2.01 6.43 -10.58
C ALA A 82 -0.97 6.84 -11.64
N LYS A 83 -1.27 6.70 -12.93
CA LYS A 83 -0.38 7.12 -14.01
C LYS A 83 -0.19 8.63 -14.05
N ALA A 84 -1.26 9.41 -13.91
CA ALA A 84 -1.21 10.88 -13.96
C ALA A 84 -0.42 11.47 -12.78
N LEU A 85 -0.51 10.86 -11.60
CA LEU A 85 0.11 11.38 -10.39
C LEU A 85 1.55 10.86 -10.20
N ALA A 86 1.90 9.70 -10.74
CA ALA A 86 3.26 9.16 -10.65
C ALA A 86 4.33 10.11 -11.22
N SER A 87 3.99 10.92 -12.22
CA SER A 87 4.90 11.87 -12.87
C SER A 87 4.89 13.29 -12.25
N ARG A 88 3.93 13.60 -11.37
CA ARG A 88 3.79 14.95 -10.78
C ARG A 88 4.68 15.15 -9.55
N LYS A 89 5.87 15.71 -9.75
CA LYS A 89 6.82 16.06 -8.67
C LYS A 89 6.31 17.16 -7.73
N SER A 90 5.39 18.01 -8.16
CA SER A 90 4.88 19.17 -7.40
C SER A 90 3.66 18.87 -6.52
N ALA A 91 3.11 17.64 -6.56
CA ALA A 91 1.94 17.31 -5.76
C ALA A 91 2.29 17.17 -4.26
N THR A 92 1.42 17.71 -3.41
CA THR A 92 1.56 17.59 -1.96
C THR A 92 1.40 16.13 -1.53
N THR A 93 2.22 15.66 -0.59
CA THR A 93 2.17 14.28 -0.07
C THR A 93 0.77 13.89 0.39
N ARG A 94 0.07 14.81 1.09
CA ARG A 94 -1.30 14.60 1.57
C ARG A 94 -2.31 14.44 0.43
N PHE A 95 -2.19 15.20 -0.65
CA PHE A 95 -3.09 15.06 -1.80
C PHE A 95 -2.92 13.71 -2.47
N LEU A 96 -1.67 13.27 -2.69
CA LEU A 96 -1.38 11.95 -3.25
C LEU A 96 -1.97 10.83 -2.38
N GLU A 97 -1.83 10.95 -1.07
CA GLU A 97 -2.35 9.99 -0.10
C GLU A 97 -3.89 9.89 -0.18
N VAL A 98 -4.60 11.02 -0.10
CA VAL A 98 -6.07 11.07 -0.15
C VAL A 98 -6.63 10.51 -1.46
N VAL A 99 -6.04 10.84 -2.60
CA VAL A 99 -6.47 10.31 -3.90
C VAL A 99 -6.27 8.80 -3.97
N TYR A 100 -5.12 8.32 -3.46
CA TYR A 100 -4.87 6.88 -3.39
C TYR A 100 -5.87 6.17 -2.48
N GLU A 101 -6.12 6.71 -1.28
CA GLU A 101 -7.06 6.16 -0.29
C GLU A 101 -8.49 6.07 -0.84
N LEU A 102 -8.99 7.15 -1.43
CA LEU A 102 -10.32 7.17 -2.03
C LEU A 102 -10.48 6.09 -3.10
N GLY A 103 -9.56 6.01 -4.05
CA GLY A 103 -9.61 4.98 -5.07
C GLY A 103 -9.46 3.58 -4.51
N ALA A 104 -8.60 3.42 -3.50
CA ALA A 104 -8.33 2.14 -2.87
C ALA A 104 -9.54 1.61 -2.08
N PHE A 105 -10.15 2.45 -1.27
CA PHE A 105 -11.30 2.09 -0.44
C PHE A 105 -12.57 1.86 -1.29
N SER A 106 -12.84 2.74 -2.27
CA SER A 106 -13.97 2.56 -3.19
C SER A 106 -13.87 1.24 -3.97
N TYR A 107 -12.68 0.92 -4.49
CA TYR A 107 -12.45 -0.32 -5.21
C TYR A 107 -12.68 -1.54 -4.31
N SER A 108 -12.13 -1.53 -3.08
CA SER A 108 -12.26 -2.64 -2.15
C SER A 108 -13.69 -2.84 -1.66
N ALA A 109 -14.40 -1.74 -1.39
CA ALA A 109 -15.81 -1.77 -0.98
C ALA A 109 -16.69 -2.38 -2.09
N LEU A 110 -16.54 -1.91 -3.32
CA LEU A 110 -17.30 -2.45 -4.47
C LEU A 110 -16.96 -3.91 -4.73
N PHE A 111 -15.69 -4.31 -4.54
CA PHE A 111 -15.31 -5.70 -4.71
C PHE A 111 -15.94 -6.61 -3.65
N GLY A 112 -15.95 -6.18 -2.39
CA GLY A 112 -16.65 -6.88 -1.32
C GLY A 112 -18.17 -6.94 -1.52
N VAL A 113 -18.76 -5.82 -1.99
CA VAL A 113 -20.19 -5.78 -2.32
C VAL A 113 -20.54 -6.74 -3.46
N LEU A 114 -19.73 -6.77 -4.53
CA LEU A 114 -19.95 -7.74 -5.62
C LEU A 114 -19.89 -9.18 -5.12
N GLY A 115 -18.91 -9.52 -4.25
CA GLY A 115 -18.84 -10.84 -3.62
C GLY A 115 -20.07 -11.15 -2.76
N ALA A 116 -20.56 -10.17 -1.99
CA ALA A 116 -21.77 -10.32 -1.20
C ALA A 116 -23.02 -10.53 -2.06
N LEU A 117 -23.14 -9.79 -3.16
CA LEU A 117 -24.29 -9.88 -4.07
C LEU A 117 -24.38 -11.25 -4.76
N THR A 118 -23.25 -11.92 -5.04
CA THR A 118 -23.28 -13.29 -5.60
C THR A 118 -23.78 -14.33 -4.60
N ILE A 119 -23.72 -14.06 -3.31
CA ILE A 119 -24.28 -14.92 -2.26
C ILE A 119 -25.76 -14.64 -2.03
N ILE A 120 -26.15 -13.34 -2.10
CA ILE A 120 -27.53 -12.90 -1.80
C ILE A 120 -28.49 -13.19 -2.96
N TYR A 121 -28.04 -13.00 -4.20
CA TYR A 121 -28.85 -13.27 -5.38
C TYR A 121 -28.58 -14.68 -5.92
N PRO A 122 -29.59 -15.37 -6.49
CA PRO A 122 -29.41 -16.70 -7.07
C PRO A 122 -28.27 -16.68 -8.11
N SER A 123 -27.19 -17.37 -7.82
CA SER A 123 -26.03 -17.49 -8.70
C SER A 123 -25.53 -18.92 -8.77
N PRO A 124 -24.86 -19.33 -9.87
CA PRO A 124 -24.19 -20.60 -9.92
C PRO A 124 -23.10 -20.68 -8.83
N GLN A 125 -23.00 -21.79 -8.13
CA GLN A 125 -22.01 -22.01 -7.06
C GLN A 125 -20.57 -21.71 -7.52
N SER A 126 -20.26 -21.97 -8.80
CA SER A 126 -18.95 -21.65 -9.38
C SER A 126 -18.66 -20.14 -9.40
N VAL A 127 -19.68 -19.29 -9.58
CA VAL A 127 -19.55 -17.83 -9.58
C VAL A 127 -19.37 -17.32 -8.14
N GLU A 128 -20.11 -17.86 -7.18
CA GLU A 128 -19.94 -17.55 -5.75
C GLU A 128 -18.53 -17.87 -5.30
N VAL A 129 -18.06 -19.10 -5.54
CA VAL A 129 -16.70 -19.54 -5.17
C VAL A 129 -15.65 -18.67 -5.86
N MET A 130 -15.82 -18.37 -7.15
CA MET A 130 -14.91 -17.50 -7.89
C MET A 130 -14.82 -16.11 -7.25
N MET A 131 -15.96 -15.49 -6.93
CA MET A 131 -15.98 -14.14 -6.36
C MET A 131 -15.41 -14.10 -4.95
N VAL A 132 -15.76 -15.05 -4.10
CA VAL A 132 -15.22 -15.15 -2.73
C VAL A 132 -13.71 -15.43 -2.76
N ALA A 133 -13.25 -16.35 -3.60
CA ALA A 133 -11.83 -16.63 -3.77
C ALA A 133 -11.06 -15.38 -4.26
N ASN A 134 -11.61 -14.65 -5.22
CA ASN A 134 -11.02 -13.39 -5.69
C ASN A 134 -10.98 -12.32 -4.60
N ALA A 135 -12.02 -12.19 -3.78
CA ALA A 135 -12.05 -11.25 -2.65
C ALA A 135 -10.96 -11.62 -1.61
N LEU A 136 -10.80 -12.90 -1.28
CA LEU A 136 -9.75 -13.40 -0.39
C LEU A 136 -8.35 -13.11 -0.95
N CYS A 137 -8.12 -13.46 -2.22
CA CYS A 137 -6.84 -13.21 -2.88
C CYS A 137 -6.51 -11.71 -2.94
N TYR A 138 -7.49 -10.88 -3.26
CA TYR A 138 -7.31 -9.43 -3.30
C TYR A 138 -7.00 -8.86 -1.92
N GLY A 139 -7.77 -9.24 -0.88
CA GLY A 139 -7.55 -8.77 0.48
C GLY A 139 -6.19 -9.15 1.05
N THR A 140 -5.71 -10.37 0.76
CA THR A 140 -4.39 -10.83 1.18
C THR A 140 -3.26 -10.13 0.40
N ALA A 141 -3.39 -9.97 -0.91
CA ALA A 141 -2.40 -9.29 -1.75
C ALA A 141 -2.20 -7.82 -1.37
N ILE A 142 -3.29 -7.14 -0.97
CA ILE A 142 -3.25 -5.75 -0.49
C ILE A 142 -2.44 -5.59 0.79
N SER A 143 -2.50 -6.56 1.69
CA SER A 143 -1.72 -6.53 2.93
C SER A 143 -0.22 -6.45 2.65
N ALA A 144 0.28 -7.17 1.66
CA ALA A 144 1.67 -7.10 1.24
C ALA A 144 1.99 -5.80 0.49
N ARG A 145 1.12 -5.40 -0.44
CA ARG A 145 1.34 -4.21 -1.28
C ARG A 145 1.36 -2.91 -0.50
N ASN A 146 0.43 -2.75 0.43
CA ASN A 146 0.24 -1.51 1.20
C ASN A 146 0.83 -1.61 2.61
N ALA A 147 1.77 -2.52 2.85
CA ALA A 147 2.39 -2.74 4.16
C ALA A 147 3.07 -1.49 4.74
N GLY A 148 3.54 -0.56 3.88
CA GLY A 148 4.06 0.74 4.30
C GLY A 148 3.02 1.64 4.98
N ARG A 149 1.72 1.42 4.71
CA ARG A 149 0.57 2.19 5.24
C ARG A 149 -0.51 1.23 5.74
N PRO A 150 -0.36 0.68 6.94
CA PRO A 150 -1.25 -0.37 7.45
C PRO A 150 -2.71 0.08 7.56
N ALA A 151 -2.99 1.37 7.82
CA ALA A 151 -4.35 1.90 7.83
C ALA A 151 -5.05 1.69 6.48
N ILE A 152 -4.35 1.94 5.37
CA ILE A 152 -4.88 1.73 4.02
C ILE A 152 -5.08 0.22 3.77
N ALA A 153 -4.09 -0.61 4.11
CA ALA A 153 -4.16 -2.04 3.90
C ALA A 153 -5.31 -2.69 4.68
N LEU A 154 -5.40 -2.38 5.98
CA LEU A 154 -6.43 -2.93 6.88
C LEU A 154 -7.82 -2.40 6.52
N GLY A 155 -7.94 -1.11 6.19
CA GLY A 155 -9.20 -0.53 5.74
C GLY A 155 -9.72 -1.17 4.45
N GLN A 156 -8.87 -1.36 3.45
CA GLN A 156 -9.24 -2.05 2.21
C GLN A 156 -9.65 -3.51 2.46
N MET A 157 -8.90 -4.23 3.28
CA MET A 157 -9.22 -5.60 3.64
C MET A 157 -10.57 -5.69 4.35
N SER A 158 -10.83 -4.81 5.32
CA SER A 158 -12.11 -4.77 6.02
C SER A 158 -13.27 -4.47 5.09
N LEU A 159 -13.13 -3.49 4.18
CA LEU A 159 -14.15 -3.13 3.20
C LEU A 159 -14.41 -4.25 2.18
N CYS A 160 -13.41 -5.07 1.89
CA CYS A 160 -13.57 -6.22 1.00
C CYS A 160 -14.22 -7.40 1.70
N PHE A 161 -13.81 -7.73 2.93
CA PHE A 161 -14.25 -8.94 3.63
C PHE A 161 -15.57 -8.79 4.37
N LEU A 162 -15.84 -7.61 4.95
CA LEU A 162 -17.02 -7.41 5.78
C LEU A 162 -18.34 -7.62 5.03
N PRO A 163 -18.54 -7.11 3.78
CA PRO A 163 -19.77 -7.39 3.04
C PRO A 163 -19.96 -8.88 2.75
N VAL A 164 -18.89 -9.59 2.38
CA VAL A 164 -18.92 -11.04 2.13
C VAL A 164 -19.24 -11.80 3.41
N PHE A 165 -18.60 -11.43 4.52
CA PHE A 165 -18.89 -12.03 5.83
C PHE A 165 -20.37 -11.89 6.22
N VAL A 166 -20.92 -10.68 6.08
CA VAL A 166 -22.33 -10.42 6.39
C VAL A 166 -23.25 -11.25 5.49
N ALA A 167 -22.96 -11.33 4.19
CA ALA A 167 -23.74 -12.16 3.26
C ALA A 167 -23.69 -13.64 3.64
N CYS A 168 -22.52 -14.17 4.03
CA CYS A 168 -22.39 -15.54 4.52
C CYS A 168 -23.24 -15.81 5.78
N MET A 169 -23.33 -14.82 6.67
CA MET A 169 -24.16 -14.95 7.89
C MET A 169 -25.65 -14.89 7.58
N ILE A 170 -26.06 -14.12 6.57
CA ILE A 170 -27.47 -14.02 6.13
C ILE A 170 -27.89 -15.32 5.44
N ASP A 171 -27.07 -15.87 4.56
CA ASP A 171 -27.34 -17.13 3.86
C ASP A 171 -27.52 -18.30 4.86
N GLY A 172 -26.69 -18.35 5.90
CA GLY A 172 -26.83 -19.26 7.04
C GLY A 172 -26.60 -20.75 6.74
N THR A 173 -26.27 -21.14 5.52
CA THR A 173 -25.90 -22.52 5.20
C THR A 173 -24.56 -22.90 5.83
N ILE A 174 -24.38 -24.18 6.15
CA ILE A 174 -23.15 -24.66 6.82
C ILE A 174 -21.89 -24.28 6.04
N PRO A 175 -21.80 -24.43 4.71
CA PRO A 175 -20.63 -23.99 3.94
C PRO A 175 -20.39 -22.49 4.03
N MET A 176 -21.43 -21.65 3.99
CA MET A 176 -21.31 -20.19 4.08
C MET A 176 -20.92 -19.73 5.48
N LEU A 177 -21.46 -20.36 6.53
CA LEU A 177 -21.02 -20.11 7.91
C LEU A 177 -19.54 -20.48 8.10
N ALA A 178 -19.08 -21.61 7.54
CA ALA A 178 -17.68 -21.98 7.56
C ALA A 178 -16.79 -20.98 6.79
N MET A 179 -17.27 -20.47 5.65
CA MET A 179 -16.61 -19.41 4.89
C MET A 179 -16.51 -18.12 5.70
N GLY A 180 -17.59 -17.68 6.34
CA GLY A 180 -17.59 -16.53 7.23
C GLY A 180 -16.63 -16.68 8.41
N ALA A 181 -16.58 -17.86 9.03
CA ALA A 181 -15.59 -18.17 10.06
C ALA A 181 -14.16 -18.07 9.54
N THR A 182 -13.90 -18.56 8.33
CA THR A 182 -12.57 -18.42 7.67
C THR A 182 -12.18 -16.95 7.51
N LEU A 183 -13.09 -16.09 7.05
CA LEU A 183 -12.84 -14.65 6.94
C LEU A 183 -12.52 -14.02 8.29
N LEU A 184 -13.23 -14.41 9.34
CA LEU A 184 -13.03 -13.93 10.70
C LEU A 184 -11.63 -14.29 11.24
N PHE A 185 -11.09 -15.47 10.90
CA PHE A 185 -9.74 -15.88 11.30
C PHE A 185 -8.64 -15.27 10.42
N VAL A 186 -8.90 -15.11 9.12
CA VAL A 186 -7.92 -14.53 8.18
C VAL A 186 -7.65 -13.05 8.49
N MET A 187 -8.65 -12.28 8.91
CA MET A 187 -8.50 -10.86 9.20
C MET A 187 -7.41 -10.55 10.25
N PRO A 188 -7.46 -11.09 11.48
CA PRO A 188 -6.43 -10.80 12.48
C PRO A 188 -5.05 -11.36 12.09
N ALA A 189 -5.01 -12.50 11.39
CA ALA A 189 -3.76 -13.05 10.90
C ALA A 189 -3.09 -12.10 9.89
N MET A 190 -3.83 -11.61 8.91
CA MET A 190 -3.34 -10.66 7.92
C MET A 190 -3.00 -9.30 8.55
N ALA A 191 -3.77 -8.84 9.52
CA ALA A 191 -3.47 -7.63 10.28
C ALA A 191 -2.11 -7.75 11.00
N SER A 192 -1.87 -8.87 11.66
CA SER A 192 -0.58 -9.15 12.32
C SER A 192 0.58 -9.14 11.32
N ILE A 193 0.43 -9.81 10.18
CA ILE A 193 1.44 -9.85 9.12
C ILE A 193 1.71 -8.43 8.59
N THR A 194 0.67 -7.67 8.25
CA THR A 194 0.77 -6.29 7.74
C THR A 194 1.55 -5.39 8.70
N LEU A 195 1.23 -5.46 9.99
CA LEU A 195 1.90 -4.66 11.02
C LEU A 195 3.36 -5.09 11.22
N ASN A 196 3.66 -6.38 11.14
CA ASN A 196 5.04 -6.87 11.23
C ASN A 196 5.88 -6.44 10.03
N VAL A 197 5.34 -6.54 8.81
CA VAL A 197 6.00 -6.07 7.59
C VAL A 197 6.24 -4.55 7.65
N GLN A 198 5.26 -3.77 8.12
CA GLN A 198 5.43 -2.33 8.32
C GLN A 198 6.59 -2.02 9.30
N ARG A 199 6.63 -2.71 10.44
CA ARG A 199 7.72 -2.52 11.44
C ARG A 199 9.08 -2.83 10.84
N THR A 200 9.19 -3.91 10.07
CA THR A 200 10.43 -4.31 9.39
C THR A 200 10.83 -3.28 8.34
N LEU A 201 9.89 -2.82 7.51
CA LEU A 201 10.13 -1.80 6.50
C LEU A 201 10.62 -0.47 7.11
N ARG A 202 9.96 0.00 8.19
CA ARG A 202 10.41 1.20 8.92
C ARG A 202 11.82 1.05 9.49
N LYS A 203 12.13 -0.08 10.10
CA LYS A 203 13.48 -0.37 10.62
C LYS A 203 14.52 -0.36 9.50
N SER A 204 14.21 -0.97 8.35
CA SER A 204 15.11 -1.00 7.19
C SER A 204 15.38 0.39 6.63
N ILE A 205 14.35 1.23 6.48
CA ILE A 205 14.49 2.61 6.00
C ILE A 205 15.34 3.43 7.00
N SER A 206 15.04 3.34 8.30
CA SER A 206 15.81 4.06 9.33
C SER A 206 17.26 3.60 9.42
N ALA A 207 17.52 2.31 9.24
CA ALA A 207 18.88 1.79 9.20
C ALA A 207 19.66 2.28 7.97
N ALA A 208 19.01 2.33 6.80
CA ALA A 208 19.59 2.87 5.58
C ALA A 208 19.93 4.36 5.72
N GLU A 209 19.02 5.19 6.26
CA GLU A 209 19.26 6.61 6.53
C GLU A 209 20.43 6.81 7.52
N THR A 210 20.50 5.98 8.57
CA THR A 210 21.60 6.04 9.55
C THR A 210 22.92 5.67 8.93
N SER A 211 22.95 4.62 8.11
CA SER A 211 24.15 4.18 7.38
C SER A 211 24.64 5.27 6.41
N GLU A 212 23.73 5.88 5.64
CA GLU A 212 24.07 6.99 4.73
C GLU A 212 24.64 8.20 5.50
N ARG A 213 24.04 8.54 6.64
CA ARG A 213 24.52 9.62 7.50
C ARG A 213 25.90 9.32 8.08
N LEU A 214 26.14 8.08 8.50
CA LEU A 214 27.46 7.66 8.99
C LEU A 214 28.50 7.67 7.89
N ALA A 215 28.18 7.16 6.68
CA ALA A 215 29.06 7.20 5.53
C ALA A 215 29.47 8.64 5.19
N ARG A 216 28.53 9.58 5.13
CA ARG A 216 28.84 11.01 4.89
C ARG A 216 29.71 11.61 5.99
N LYS A 217 29.48 11.24 7.27
CA LYS A 217 30.35 11.70 8.36
C LYS A 217 31.77 11.14 8.21
N MET A 218 31.90 9.86 7.88
CA MET A 218 33.19 9.23 7.64
C MET A 218 33.94 9.86 6.46
N GLU A 219 33.23 10.18 5.38
CA GLU A 219 33.78 10.89 4.23
C GLU A 219 34.34 12.27 4.63
N ILE A 220 33.56 13.05 5.39
CA ILE A 220 34.02 14.35 5.90
C ILE A 220 35.28 14.19 6.79
N LEU A 221 35.27 13.21 7.70
CA LEU A 221 36.40 12.96 8.60
C LEU A 221 37.64 12.43 7.84
N ALA A 222 37.44 11.69 6.74
CA ALA A 222 38.54 11.20 5.91
C ALA A 222 39.24 12.34 5.11
N HIS A 223 38.53 13.43 4.82
CA HIS A 223 39.04 14.53 3.98
C HIS A 223 39.25 15.86 4.73
N THR A 224 38.83 15.94 6.01
CA THR A 224 38.95 17.16 6.85
C THR A 224 39.74 16.87 8.11
N ASP A 225 40.58 17.81 8.51
CA ASP A 225 41.25 17.81 9.82
C ASP A 225 40.27 18.22 10.91
N VAL A 226 40.12 17.39 11.95
CA VAL A 226 39.10 17.55 13.01
C VAL A 226 39.36 18.79 13.88
N VAL A 227 40.61 19.26 13.96
CA VAL A 227 41.00 20.38 14.84
C VAL A 227 40.82 21.71 14.12
N THR A 228 41.23 21.79 12.86
CA THR A 228 41.24 23.03 12.10
C THR A 228 40.03 23.21 11.19
N GLY A 229 39.27 22.15 10.90
CA GLY A 229 38.15 22.16 9.93
C GLY A 229 38.58 22.32 8.49
N LEU A 230 39.89 22.33 8.18
CA LEU A 230 40.43 22.46 6.84
C LEU A 230 40.60 21.07 6.18
N HIS A 231 40.79 21.05 4.85
CA HIS A 231 41.14 19.80 4.17
C HIS A 231 42.44 19.24 4.70
N ASN A 232 42.40 17.97 5.10
CA ASN A 232 43.62 17.24 5.44
C ASN A 232 44.41 16.86 4.17
N ARG A 233 45.56 16.22 4.29
CA ARG A 233 46.41 15.86 3.15
C ARG A 233 45.68 15.00 2.10
N ALA A 234 44.78 14.11 2.52
CA ALA A 234 44.01 13.28 1.60
C ALA A 234 42.97 14.11 0.83
N GLY A 235 42.20 14.97 1.52
CA GLY A 235 41.22 15.85 0.91
C GLY A 235 41.87 16.88 -0.05
N LEU A 236 43.06 17.39 0.27
CA LEU A 236 43.78 18.30 -0.58
C LEU A 236 44.29 17.62 -1.87
N ASN A 237 44.79 16.40 -1.76
CA ASN A 237 45.21 15.61 -2.91
C ASN A 237 44.04 15.29 -3.85
N GLU A 238 42.91 14.89 -3.33
CA GLU A 238 41.72 14.58 -4.14
C GLU A 238 41.20 15.83 -4.86
N MET A 239 41.13 16.96 -4.16
CA MET A 239 40.73 18.24 -4.75
C MET A 239 41.68 18.67 -5.87
N LEU A 240 42.99 18.50 -5.71
CA LEU A 240 43.99 18.80 -6.75
C LEU A 240 43.84 17.88 -7.96
N VAL A 241 43.66 16.59 -7.77
CA VAL A 241 43.44 15.63 -8.87
C VAL A 241 42.17 15.98 -9.64
N THR A 242 41.08 16.28 -8.94
CA THR A 242 39.79 16.64 -9.56
C THR A 242 39.93 17.95 -10.38
N GLN A 243 40.61 18.95 -9.86
CA GLN A 243 40.85 20.20 -10.59
C GLN A 243 41.79 20.00 -11.80
N LEU A 244 42.84 19.22 -11.67
CA LEU A 244 43.76 18.91 -12.79
C LEU A 244 43.03 18.16 -13.92
N MET A 245 42.16 17.20 -13.58
CA MET A 245 41.33 16.50 -14.57
C MET A 245 40.31 17.41 -15.27
N SER A 246 39.80 18.45 -14.59
CA SER A 246 38.87 19.41 -15.18
C SER A 246 39.57 20.39 -16.14
N ILE A 247 40.87 20.62 -16.02
CA ILE A 247 41.65 21.51 -16.83
C ILE A 247 42.25 20.79 -18.06
N ALA A 248 42.53 19.49 -17.96
CA ALA A 248 43.20 18.70 -18.99
C ALA A 248 42.48 18.48 -20.35
N PRO A 249 41.16 18.68 -20.54
CA PRO A 249 40.50 18.40 -21.81
C PRO A 249 40.59 19.53 -22.87
N HIS A 250 41.22 20.67 -22.62
CA HIS A 250 41.08 21.84 -23.51
C HIS A 250 42.37 22.41 -24.08
N GLN A 251 43.48 21.68 -24.14
CA GLN A 251 44.63 22.08 -24.97
C GLN A 251 45.01 20.97 -25.96
N PRO A 252 44.65 21.12 -27.27
CA PRO A 252 45.35 20.37 -28.30
C PRO A 252 46.76 20.97 -28.44
N LEU A 253 47.76 20.11 -28.45
CA LEU A 253 49.12 20.43 -28.90
C LEU A 253 49.12 20.84 -30.37
#